data_b87802f08f9c0da8877994ab548467c3
#
_entry.id   b87802f08f9c0da8877994ab548467c3
#
_cell.length_a   1.000
_cell.length_b   1.000
_cell.length_c   1.000
_cell.angle_alpha   90.00
_cell.angle_beta   90.00
_cell.angle_gamma   90.00
#
_symmetry.space_group_name_H-M   'P 1'
#
loop_
_entity.id
_entity.type
_entity.pdbx_description
1 polymer ?
#
loop_
_entity_poly.entity_id
_entity_poly.type
_entity_poly.pdbx_seq_one_letter_code
_entity_poly.pdbx_strand_id
1 'polypeptide(L)'
;MLKENIIILLEEFKNGLLDCATNGTFSEQEYKKMREQILEIDNLKSHIPIFLKVQRTPNEFRRYMQGLYGNYAGRRKFITDEINKLILVVEESKEVELSSNDEYTIGERLGNGGFGQVYKYHNELLDLDFAIKVLDPLFSSEKDQANSEKRFFREAKMLFTLCHPNIVRIYDVGRLEGKPFIKMELVEGCDMNGLLKKHGNLTFENSLLPIIELLKGLEYAHHKGIIHRDLKPSNYMYSETCGYKIIDFGISAFTESEGYTKLTKTGEQIAGGLYTDPQLMENPTLRDCRSDIYSVGAIWHFLLTGRAPSGGDMRKNLIKNYNLDEDKTDLIIRCLAYKLEDRYNNCLELRKILESL
;
A
#
# COMPACT_ATOMS: atom_id res chain seq x y z
N MET A 1 29.45 2.80 -12.73
CA MET A 1 30.23 1.84 -13.59
C MET A 1 29.62 1.93 -14.99
N LEU A 2 30.44 2.02 -16.04
CA LEU A 2 29.91 2.09 -17.41
C LEU A 2 29.10 0.80 -17.70
N LYS A 3 28.05 0.90 -18.50
CA LYS A 3 27.13 -0.19 -18.87
C LYS A 3 27.88 -1.42 -19.39
N GLU A 4 28.83 -1.22 -20.28
CA GLU A 4 29.70 -2.27 -20.83
C GLU A 4 30.49 -3.01 -19.76
N ASN A 5 31.03 -2.30 -18.75
CA ASN A 5 31.76 -2.93 -17.64
C ASN A 5 30.87 -3.79 -16.74
N ILE A 6 29.58 -3.40 -16.60
CA ILE A 6 28.61 -4.19 -15.84
C ILE A 6 28.28 -5.49 -16.59
N ILE A 7 28.09 -5.42 -17.91
CA ILE A 7 27.81 -6.59 -18.74
C ILE A 7 29.00 -7.55 -18.69
N ILE A 8 30.23 -7.06 -18.82
CA ILE A 8 31.46 -7.87 -18.71
C ILE A 8 31.51 -8.56 -17.33
N LEU A 9 31.28 -7.83 -16.26
CA LEU A 9 31.27 -8.39 -14.90
C LEU A 9 30.22 -9.51 -14.75
N LEU A 10 29.01 -9.32 -15.29
CA LEU A 10 27.94 -10.33 -15.23
C LEU A 10 28.27 -11.56 -16.07
N GLU A 11 28.86 -11.41 -17.24
CA GLU A 11 29.29 -12.50 -18.10
C GLU A 11 30.43 -13.30 -17.45
N GLU A 12 31.44 -12.65 -16.89
CA GLU A 12 32.52 -13.29 -16.17
C GLU A 12 32.00 -14.05 -14.94
N PHE A 13 31.10 -13.44 -14.19
CA PHE A 13 30.46 -14.08 -13.04
C PHE A 13 29.61 -15.28 -13.46
N LYS A 14 28.86 -15.20 -14.56
CA LYS A 14 28.10 -16.32 -15.15
C LYS A 14 29.01 -17.50 -15.46
N ASN A 15 30.14 -17.25 -16.11
CA ASN A 15 31.08 -18.29 -16.45
C ASN A 15 31.67 -18.96 -15.20
N GLY A 16 32.06 -18.18 -14.19
CA GLY A 16 32.52 -18.72 -12.92
C GLY A 16 31.46 -19.58 -12.19
N LEU A 17 30.19 -19.17 -12.22
CA LEU A 17 29.08 -19.96 -11.67
C LEU A 17 28.86 -21.26 -12.45
N LEU A 18 28.97 -21.24 -13.77
CA LEU A 18 28.87 -22.44 -14.62
C LEU A 18 30.00 -23.41 -14.33
N ASP A 19 31.23 -22.93 -14.16
CA ASP A 19 32.38 -23.77 -13.76
C ASP A 19 32.17 -24.37 -12.36
N CYS A 20 31.70 -23.56 -11.40
CA CYS A 20 31.38 -24.01 -10.06
C CYS A 20 30.29 -25.09 -10.04
N ALA A 21 29.29 -24.99 -10.92
CA ALA A 21 28.18 -25.93 -11.01
C ALA A 21 28.55 -27.27 -11.66
N THR A 22 29.70 -27.33 -12.35
CA THR A 22 30.29 -28.56 -12.91
C THR A 22 31.29 -29.20 -11.93
N ASN A 23 32.52 -29.16 -12.27
CA ASN A 23 33.64 -29.66 -11.44
C ASN A 23 34.81 -28.65 -11.47
N GLY A 24 34.59 -27.47 -12.02
CA GLY A 24 35.54 -26.40 -12.10
C GLY A 24 35.76 -25.69 -10.78
N THR A 25 36.75 -24.82 -10.77
CA THR A 25 37.15 -24.05 -9.61
C THR A 25 36.84 -22.58 -9.85
N PHE A 26 35.82 -22.08 -9.20
CA PHE A 26 35.65 -20.64 -9.04
C PHE A 26 36.31 -20.25 -7.73
N SER A 27 37.32 -19.38 -7.74
CA SER A 27 38.03 -19.03 -6.52
C SER A 27 37.10 -18.30 -5.55
N GLU A 28 37.21 -18.60 -4.25
CA GLU A 28 36.36 -17.99 -3.24
C GLU A 28 36.54 -16.47 -3.17
N GLN A 29 37.75 -16.02 -3.41
CA GLN A 29 38.08 -14.59 -3.38
C GLN A 29 37.44 -13.84 -4.57
N GLU A 30 37.51 -14.39 -5.77
CA GLU A 30 36.87 -13.82 -6.97
C GLU A 30 35.36 -13.85 -6.87
N TYR A 31 34.78 -14.97 -6.42
CA TYR A 31 33.36 -15.09 -6.21
C TYR A 31 32.83 -14.00 -5.27
N LYS A 32 33.46 -13.82 -4.10
CA LYS A 32 33.08 -12.82 -3.12
C LYS A 32 33.17 -11.39 -3.70
N LYS A 33 34.30 -11.10 -4.35
CA LYS A 33 34.55 -9.78 -4.97
C LYS A 33 33.49 -9.44 -6.02
N MET A 34 33.27 -10.34 -6.97
CA MET A 34 32.32 -10.11 -8.06
C MET A 34 30.88 -10.05 -7.55
N ARG A 35 30.53 -10.95 -6.60
CA ARG A 35 29.22 -10.95 -5.95
C ARG A 35 28.95 -9.61 -5.25
N GLU A 36 29.87 -9.08 -4.46
CA GLU A 36 29.75 -7.81 -3.76
C GLU A 36 29.58 -6.67 -4.76
N GLN A 37 30.37 -6.63 -5.83
CA GLN A 37 30.22 -5.64 -6.89
C GLN A 37 28.82 -5.68 -7.53
N ILE A 38 28.28 -6.87 -7.81
CA ILE A 38 26.94 -7.02 -8.40
C ILE A 38 25.85 -6.57 -7.43
N LEU A 39 25.98 -6.89 -6.13
CA LEU A 39 25.01 -6.49 -5.10
C LEU A 39 24.95 -4.97 -4.86
N GLU A 40 26.03 -4.24 -5.20
CA GLU A 40 26.11 -2.80 -5.04
C GLU A 40 25.57 -2.02 -6.27
N ILE A 41 25.30 -2.70 -7.39
CA ILE A 41 24.76 -2.04 -8.60
C ILE A 41 23.30 -1.65 -8.34
N ASP A 42 23.05 -0.35 -8.23
CA ASP A 42 21.73 0.19 -7.88
C ASP A 42 20.62 -0.29 -8.81
N ASN A 43 20.84 -0.25 -10.12
CA ASN A 43 19.86 -0.64 -11.14
C ASN A 43 19.49 -2.12 -11.09
N LEU A 44 20.31 -2.96 -10.48
CA LEU A 44 20.08 -4.40 -10.36
C LEU A 44 19.46 -4.82 -9.05
N LYS A 45 19.44 -4.00 -8.00
CA LYS A 45 19.04 -4.37 -6.63
C LYS A 45 17.69 -5.08 -6.54
N SER A 46 16.70 -4.64 -7.31
CA SER A 46 15.37 -5.23 -7.36
C SER A 46 15.31 -6.56 -8.14
N HIS A 47 16.25 -6.80 -9.03
CA HIS A 47 16.29 -7.95 -9.94
C HIS A 47 17.27 -9.05 -9.52
N ILE A 48 18.11 -8.78 -8.51
CA ILE A 48 19.13 -9.72 -8.04
C ILE A 48 18.47 -11.02 -7.55
N PRO A 49 18.82 -12.18 -8.13
CA PRO A 49 18.29 -13.48 -7.73
C PRO A 49 18.57 -13.79 -6.26
N ILE A 50 17.65 -14.53 -5.63
CA ILE A 50 17.74 -14.88 -4.20
C ILE A 50 19.04 -15.64 -3.90
N PHE A 51 19.49 -16.54 -4.78
CA PHE A 51 20.71 -17.30 -4.55
C PHE A 51 21.94 -16.39 -4.44
N LEU A 52 22.00 -15.29 -5.19
CA LEU A 52 23.08 -14.31 -5.09
C LEU A 52 23.06 -13.54 -3.75
N LYS A 53 21.88 -13.37 -3.17
CA LYS A 53 21.74 -12.72 -1.85
C LYS A 53 22.13 -13.65 -0.71
N VAL A 54 21.86 -14.94 -0.83
CA VAL A 54 21.98 -15.93 0.25
C VAL A 54 23.31 -16.69 0.21
N GLN A 55 23.73 -17.18 -0.97
CA GLN A 55 24.93 -18.00 -1.09
C GLN A 55 26.19 -17.13 -1.12
N ARG A 56 27.01 -17.19 -0.07
CA ARG A 56 28.17 -16.30 0.14
C ARG A 56 29.48 -16.87 -0.39
N THR A 57 29.49 -18.16 -0.66
CA THR A 57 30.69 -18.88 -1.14
C THR A 57 30.36 -19.79 -2.33
N PRO A 58 31.36 -20.13 -3.19
CA PRO A 58 31.17 -21.08 -4.28
C PRO A 58 30.66 -22.43 -3.82
N ASN A 59 31.12 -22.90 -2.65
CA ASN A 59 30.71 -24.18 -2.09
C ASN A 59 29.25 -24.18 -1.61
N GLU A 60 28.77 -23.09 -1.04
CA GLU A 60 27.33 -22.91 -0.70
C GLU A 60 26.49 -22.91 -1.96
N PHE A 61 26.91 -22.16 -2.98
CA PHE A 61 26.23 -22.10 -4.27
C PHE A 61 26.19 -23.50 -4.94
N ARG A 62 27.29 -24.21 -4.95
CA ARG A 62 27.35 -25.59 -5.50
C ARG A 62 26.35 -26.52 -4.83
N ARG A 63 26.31 -26.54 -3.48
CA ARG A 63 25.36 -27.35 -2.71
C ARG A 63 23.90 -26.94 -3.01
N TYR A 64 23.63 -25.68 -3.08
CA TYR A 64 22.32 -25.17 -3.45
C TYR A 64 21.87 -25.65 -4.83
N MET A 65 22.75 -25.56 -5.83
CA MET A 65 22.47 -26.00 -7.19
C MET A 65 22.29 -27.53 -7.29
N GLN A 66 23.06 -28.31 -6.53
CA GLN A 66 22.91 -29.76 -6.46
C GLN A 66 21.60 -30.19 -5.80
N GLY A 67 21.11 -29.44 -4.83
CA GLY A 67 19.83 -29.67 -4.20
C GLY A 67 18.61 -29.36 -5.09
N LEU A 68 18.75 -28.37 -6.00
CA LEU A 68 17.65 -27.98 -6.91
C LEU A 68 17.61 -28.80 -8.19
N TYR A 69 18.77 -29.15 -8.76
CA TYR A 69 18.87 -29.81 -10.05
C TYR A 69 19.82 -31.01 -10.00
N GLY A 70 19.27 -32.21 -10.22
CA GLY A 70 20.03 -33.46 -10.21
C GLY A 70 21.01 -33.61 -11.40
N ASN A 71 20.84 -32.87 -12.48
CA ASN A 71 21.67 -32.92 -13.68
C ASN A 71 22.33 -31.58 -14.03
N TYR A 72 23.43 -31.67 -14.79
CA TYR A 72 24.19 -30.50 -15.21
C TYR A 72 23.41 -29.56 -16.16
N ALA A 73 22.63 -30.14 -17.07
CA ALA A 73 21.87 -29.33 -18.05
C ALA A 73 20.87 -28.40 -17.37
N GLY A 74 20.15 -28.88 -16.34
CA GLY A 74 19.24 -28.07 -15.55
C GLY A 74 19.96 -26.96 -14.79
N ARG A 75 21.11 -27.27 -14.17
CA ARG A 75 21.94 -26.27 -13.47
C ARG A 75 22.45 -25.19 -14.41
N ARG A 76 22.99 -25.59 -15.56
CA ARG A 76 23.48 -24.68 -16.60
C ARG A 76 22.37 -23.75 -17.09
N LYS A 77 21.22 -24.31 -17.43
CA LYS A 77 20.07 -23.52 -17.90
C LYS A 77 19.65 -22.47 -16.86
N PHE A 78 19.47 -22.89 -15.61
CA PHE A 78 19.06 -21.96 -14.54
C PHE A 78 20.06 -20.81 -14.36
N ILE A 79 21.36 -21.08 -14.27
CA ILE A 79 22.40 -20.05 -14.10
C ILE A 79 22.37 -19.09 -15.30
N THR A 80 22.32 -19.63 -16.52
CA THR A 80 22.28 -18.83 -17.74
C THR A 80 21.04 -17.94 -17.77
N ASP A 81 19.86 -18.49 -17.50
CA ASP A 81 18.60 -17.75 -17.53
C ASP A 81 18.58 -16.62 -16.48
N GLU A 82 19.02 -16.89 -15.24
CA GLU A 82 19.01 -15.89 -14.18
C GLU A 82 20.02 -14.76 -14.38
N ILE A 83 21.23 -15.06 -14.85
CA ILE A 83 22.22 -14.00 -15.11
C ILE A 83 21.88 -13.25 -16.40
N ASN A 84 21.37 -13.90 -17.45
CA ASN A 84 20.92 -13.20 -18.65
C ASN A 84 19.77 -12.25 -18.38
N LYS A 85 18.87 -12.53 -17.42
CA LYS A 85 17.88 -11.55 -16.97
C LYS A 85 18.51 -10.26 -16.43
N LEU A 86 19.60 -10.39 -15.65
CA LEU A 86 20.33 -9.22 -15.16
C LEU A 86 21.01 -8.45 -16.31
N ILE A 87 21.59 -9.18 -17.29
CA ILE A 87 22.20 -8.56 -18.48
C ILE A 87 21.15 -7.80 -19.28
N LEU A 88 19.96 -8.39 -19.51
CA LEU A 88 18.87 -7.70 -20.21
C LEU A 88 18.44 -6.43 -19.49
N VAL A 89 18.31 -6.46 -18.15
CA VAL A 89 18.02 -5.24 -17.35
C VAL A 89 19.09 -4.17 -17.57
N VAL A 90 20.38 -4.54 -17.68
CA VAL A 90 21.45 -3.60 -17.99
C VAL A 90 21.40 -3.13 -19.45
N GLU A 91 21.10 -4.01 -20.40
CA GLU A 91 20.98 -3.68 -21.83
C GLU A 91 19.77 -2.80 -22.13
N GLU A 92 18.66 -3.06 -21.50
CA GLU A 92 17.41 -2.27 -21.61
C GLU A 92 17.49 -0.98 -20.82
N SER A 93 18.35 -0.90 -19.78
CA SER A 93 18.69 0.38 -19.20
C SER A 93 19.39 1.18 -20.29
N LYS A 94 18.62 1.97 -21.08
CA LYS A 94 19.19 3.08 -21.84
C LYS A 94 20.15 3.78 -20.89
N GLU A 95 21.27 4.30 -21.40
CA GLU A 95 21.94 5.42 -20.78
C GLU A 95 20.89 6.52 -20.66
N VAL A 96 20.06 6.39 -19.65
CA VAL A 96 19.42 7.51 -19.07
C VAL A 96 20.60 8.23 -18.43
N GLU A 97 21.23 9.14 -19.20
CA GLU A 97 21.66 10.36 -18.54
C GLU A 97 20.51 10.63 -17.61
N LEU A 98 20.75 10.46 -16.32
CA LEU A 98 19.92 11.06 -15.28
C LEU A 98 20.06 12.57 -15.49
N SER A 99 19.49 13.06 -16.60
CA SER A 99 18.94 14.38 -16.62
C SER A 99 17.93 14.31 -15.51
N SER A 100 18.15 15.05 -14.46
CA SER A 100 17.29 15.31 -13.33
C SER A 100 15.93 15.92 -13.72
N ASN A 101 15.38 15.55 -14.85
CA ASN A 101 14.20 16.01 -15.55
C ASN A 101 13.47 14.83 -16.18
N ASP A 102 13.25 13.72 -15.47
CA ASP A 102 12.02 12.97 -15.69
C ASP A 102 10.92 13.88 -15.17
N GLU A 103 10.51 14.81 -16.02
CA GLU A 103 9.32 15.61 -15.88
C GLU A 103 8.16 14.64 -15.85
N TYR A 104 7.79 14.22 -14.64
CA TYR A 104 6.43 13.75 -14.40
C TYR A 104 5.54 14.90 -14.82
N THR A 105 4.98 14.83 -16.01
CA THR A 105 4.00 15.81 -16.48
C THR A 105 2.79 15.61 -15.61
N ILE A 106 2.73 16.38 -14.51
CA ILE A 106 1.61 16.38 -13.58
C ILE A 106 0.43 16.91 -14.37
N GLY A 107 -0.56 16.05 -14.57
CA GLY A 107 -1.80 16.38 -15.23
C GLY A 107 -2.80 17.08 -14.31
N GLU A 108 -4.07 16.83 -14.56
CA GLU A 108 -5.19 17.42 -13.82
C GLU A 108 -5.11 17.06 -12.32
N ARG A 109 -5.41 18.05 -11.48
CA ARG A 109 -5.52 17.86 -10.05
C ARG A 109 -6.83 17.13 -9.72
N LEU A 110 -6.71 15.93 -9.13
CA LEU A 110 -7.86 15.09 -8.78
C LEU A 110 -8.48 15.44 -7.43
N GLY A 111 -7.70 16.01 -6.50
CA GLY A 111 -8.24 16.35 -5.18
C GLY A 111 -7.19 16.88 -4.20
N ASN A 112 -7.71 17.31 -3.03
CA ASN A 112 -6.92 17.65 -1.84
C ASN A 112 -7.10 16.54 -0.82
N GLY A 113 -6.06 15.77 -0.54
CA GLY A 113 -6.01 14.94 0.66
C GLY A 113 -5.56 15.77 1.87
N GLY A 114 -5.85 15.31 3.09
CA GLY A 114 -5.45 16.01 4.32
C GLY A 114 -3.93 16.23 4.47
N PHE A 115 -3.10 15.57 3.67
CA PHE A 115 -1.62 15.56 3.74
C PHE A 115 -0.94 15.84 2.41
N GLY A 116 -1.63 16.35 1.41
CA GLY A 116 -1.04 16.66 0.11
C GLY A 116 -2.06 16.75 -1.01
N GLN A 117 -1.56 16.95 -2.19
CA GLN A 117 -2.35 17.11 -3.40
C GLN A 117 -2.24 15.84 -4.23
N VAL A 118 -3.37 15.41 -4.81
CA VAL A 118 -3.41 14.24 -5.69
C VAL A 118 -3.62 14.72 -7.12
N TYR A 119 -2.80 14.21 -8.02
CA TYR A 119 -2.80 14.55 -9.44
C TYR A 119 -2.94 13.31 -10.29
N LYS A 120 -3.54 13.47 -11.46
CA LYS A 120 -3.50 12.48 -12.53
C LYS A 120 -2.12 12.56 -13.19
N TYR A 121 -1.52 11.41 -13.48
CA TYR A 121 -0.28 11.28 -14.21
C TYR A 121 -0.47 10.29 -15.35
N HIS A 122 -0.22 10.72 -16.57
CA HIS A 122 -0.20 9.87 -17.74
C HIS A 122 1.24 9.42 -18.04
N ASN A 123 1.44 8.11 -18.15
CA ASN A 123 2.72 7.56 -18.59
C ASN A 123 2.65 7.28 -20.09
N GLU A 124 3.27 8.11 -20.90
CA GLU A 124 3.23 8.01 -22.37
C GLU A 124 3.82 6.70 -22.92
N LEU A 125 4.81 6.12 -22.23
CA LEU A 125 5.45 4.88 -22.68
C LEU A 125 4.56 3.65 -22.50
N LEU A 126 3.74 3.66 -21.43
CA LEU A 126 2.83 2.57 -21.10
C LEU A 126 1.40 2.81 -21.61
N ASP A 127 1.10 4.06 -22.02
CA ASP A 127 -0.26 4.54 -22.30
C ASP A 127 -1.21 4.22 -21.13
N LEU A 128 -0.75 4.54 -19.90
CA LEU A 128 -1.48 4.25 -18.66
C LEU A 128 -1.55 5.48 -17.77
N ASP A 129 -2.71 5.65 -17.16
CA ASP A 129 -2.95 6.69 -16.17
C ASP A 129 -2.72 6.18 -14.74
N PHE A 130 -2.13 7.03 -13.91
CA PHE A 130 -1.86 6.81 -12.50
C PHE A 130 -2.32 7.99 -11.67
N ALA A 131 -2.48 7.78 -10.37
CA ALA A 131 -2.59 8.86 -9.39
C ALA A 131 -1.24 9.08 -8.72
N ILE A 132 -0.82 10.36 -8.61
CA ILE A 132 0.36 10.75 -7.84
C ILE A 132 -0.10 11.62 -6.68
N LYS A 133 0.15 11.17 -5.46
CA LYS A 133 -0.05 11.93 -4.24
C LYS A 133 1.28 12.56 -3.82
N VAL A 134 1.38 13.88 -3.97
CA VAL A 134 2.54 14.66 -3.54
C VAL A 134 2.29 15.15 -2.13
N LEU A 135 3.23 14.88 -1.23
CA LEU A 135 3.18 15.33 0.15
C LEU A 135 3.82 16.70 0.27
N ASP A 136 3.07 17.64 0.80
CA ASP A 136 3.51 19.00 1.02
C ASP A 136 3.23 19.40 2.47
N PRO A 137 3.90 18.78 3.44
CA PRO A 137 3.72 19.12 4.84
C PRO A 137 4.38 20.46 5.13
N LEU A 138 3.67 21.31 5.86
CA LEU A 138 4.26 22.52 6.44
C LEU A 138 5.12 22.11 7.64
N PHE A 139 6.44 22.20 7.51
CA PHE A 139 7.37 21.91 8.59
C PHE A 139 7.81 23.18 9.29
N SER A 140 7.98 23.12 10.62
CA SER A 140 8.51 24.20 11.44
C SER A 140 10.03 24.26 11.44
N SER A 141 10.70 23.15 11.06
CA SER A 141 12.16 23.08 10.98
C SER A 141 12.65 22.02 9.98
N GLU A 142 13.90 22.16 9.49
CA GLU A 142 14.55 21.16 8.61
C GLU A 142 14.70 19.79 9.28
N LYS A 143 14.91 19.76 10.60
CA LYS A 143 15.04 18.51 11.37
C LYS A 143 13.71 17.75 11.42
N ASP A 144 12.59 18.46 11.57
CA ASP A 144 11.25 17.88 11.59
C ASP A 144 10.90 17.36 10.19
N GLN A 145 11.30 18.08 9.15
CA GLN A 145 11.16 17.63 7.76
C GLN A 145 11.89 16.29 7.53
N ALA A 146 13.16 16.20 7.87
CA ALA A 146 13.96 14.99 7.67
C ALA A 146 13.41 13.78 8.44
N ASN A 147 12.91 13.98 9.65
CA ASN A 147 12.29 12.92 10.44
C ASN A 147 10.95 12.46 9.84
N SER A 148 10.13 13.38 9.40
CA SER A 148 8.83 13.09 8.78
C SER A 148 8.99 12.36 7.45
N GLU A 149 9.98 12.73 6.64
CA GLU A 149 10.30 12.02 5.41
C GLU A 149 10.75 10.58 5.64
N LYS A 150 11.62 10.34 6.63
CA LYS A 150 12.05 8.97 6.99
C LYS A 150 10.88 8.10 7.41
N ARG A 151 9.93 8.66 8.16
CA ARG A 151 8.70 7.97 8.57
C ARG A 151 7.83 7.69 7.36
N PHE A 152 7.58 8.70 6.53
CA PHE A 152 6.83 8.56 5.29
C PHE A 152 7.33 7.40 4.42
N PHE A 153 8.63 7.34 4.12
CA PHE A 153 9.19 6.27 3.30
C PHE A 153 9.13 4.89 3.97
N ARG A 154 9.26 4.84 5.31
CA ARG A 154 9.11 3.58 6.05
C ARG A 154 7.69 3.03 5.92
N GLU A 155 6.70 3.88 6.00
CA GLU A 155 5.28 3.53 5.94
C GLU A 155 4.83 3.25 4.52
N ALA A 156 5.27 4.07 3.57
CA ALA A 156 5.08 3.78 2.16
C ALA A 156 5.62 2.39 1.79
N LYS A 157 6.76 1.97 2.37
CA LYS A 157 7.30 0.62 2.20
C LYS A 157 6.35 -0.46 2.71
N MET A 158 5.66 -0.25 3.84
CA MET A 158 4.67 -1.20 4.35
C MET A 158 3.45 -1.27 3.43
N LEU A 159 2.92 -0.12 3.02
CA LEU A 159 1.77 -0.04 2.11
C LEU A 159 2.08 -0.60 0.73
N PHE A 160 3.31 -0.48 0.26
CA PHE A 160 3.78 -1.07 -1.00
C PHE A 160 3.63 -2.61 -1.02
N THR A 161 3.60 -3.25 0.15
CA THR A 161 3.38 -4.70 0.25
C THR A 161 1.92 -5.13 0.14
N LEU A 162 0.97 -4.16 0.18
CA LEU A 162 -0.45 -4.45 0.02
C LEU A 162 -0.80 -4.67 -1.45
N CYS A 163 -1.33 -5.86 -1.75
CA CYS A 163 -1.80 -6.23 -3.07
C CYS A 163 -3.12 -6.99 -2.90
N HIS A 164 -4.24 -6.26 -3.01
CA HIS A 164 -5.58 -6.81 -2.84
C HIS A 164 -6.57 -6.05 -3.74
N PRO A 165 -7.58 -6.71 -4.34
CA PRO A 165 -8.54 -6.06 -5.23
C PRO A 165 -9.28 -4.87 -4.60
N ASN A 166 -9.53 -4.92 -3.30
CA ASN A 166 -10.22 -3.85 -2.57
C ASN A 166 -9.29 -2.81 -1.91
N ILE A 167 -8.01 -2.79 -2.28
CA ILE A 167 -7.04 -1.79 -1.81
C ILE A 167 -6.36 -1.18 -3.02
N VAL A 168 -6.23 0.14 -3.04
CA VAL A 168 -5.48 0.83 -4.09
C VAL A 168 -4.02 0.36 -4.08
N ARG A 169 -3.50 -0.01 -5.26
CA ARG A 169 -2.13 -0.48 -5.37
C ARG A 169 -1.15 0.67 -5.44
N ILE A 170 -0.09 0.60 -4.66
CA ILE A 170 1.07 1.50 -4.77
C ILE A 170 2.06 0.88 -5.76
N TYR A 171 2.48 1.68 -6.75
CA TYR A 171 3.43 1.26 -7.78
C TYR A 171 4.82 1.79 -7.53
N ASP A 172 4.94 3.02 -6.98
CA ASP A 172 6.22 3.65 -6.75
C ASP A 172 6.16 4.69 -5.63
N VAL A 173 7.32 4.99 -5.06
CA VAL A 173 7.50 6.00 -4.02
C VAL A 173 8.82 6.70 -4.28
N GLY A 174 8.80 8.02 -4.40
CA GLY A 174 9.98 8.79 -4.74
C GLY A 174 9.92 10.25 -4.29
N ARG A 175 10.67 11.10 -5.00
CA ARG A 175 10.68 12.55 -4.81
C ARG A 175 10.40 13.25 -6.13
N LEU A 176 9.52 14.22 -6.10
CA LEU A 176 9.21 15.12 -7.19
C LEU A 176 9.53 16.55 -6.74
N GLU A 177 10.45 17.22 -7.42
CA GLU A 177 10.92 18.57 -7.00
C GLU A 177 11.33 18.64 -5.52
N GLY A 178 11.98 17.58 -5.02
CA GLY A 178 12.39 17.45 -3.62
C GLY A 178 11.29 17.03 -2.65
N LYS A 179 10.00 17.03 -3.06
CA LYS A 179 8.86 16.62 -2.23
C LYS A 179 8.61 15.12 -2.36
N PRO A 180 8.35 14.40 -1.26
CA PRO A 180 7.97 13.00 -1.31
C PRO A 180 6.67 12.80 -2.09
N PHE A 181 6.59 11.74 -2.90
CA PHE A 181 5.36 11.35 -3.57
C PHE A 181 5.11 9.85 -3.50
N ILE A 182 3.85 9.47 -3.67
CA ILE A 182 3.41 8.10 -3.90
C ILE A 182 2.71 8.04 -5.25
N LYS A 183 3.17 7.13 -6.12
CA LYS A 183 2.50 6.76 -7.37
C LYS A 183 1.62 5.53 -7.12
N MET A 184 0.35 5.65 -7.45
CA MET A 184 -0.62 4.61 -7.16
C MET A 184 -1.60 4.41 -8.30
N GLU A 185 -2.36 3.33 -8.22
CA GLU A 185 -3.48 3.03 -9.10
C GLU A 185 -4.44 4.22 -9.18
N LEU A 186 -4.81 4.62 -10.39
CA LEU A 186 -5.88 5.58 -10.61
C LEU A 186 -7.22 4.84 -10.53
N VAL A 187 -8.05 5.23 -9.59
CA VAL A 187 -9.41 4.72 -9.45
C VAL A 187 -10.37 5.71 -10.11
N GLU A 188 -10.82 5.38 -11.33
CA GLU A 188 -11.81 6.18 -12.03
C GLU A 188 -13.20 5.87 -11.49
N GLY A 189 -13.73 6.82 -10.69
CA GLY A 189 -15.01 6.62 -10.01
C GLY A 189 -15.32 7.75 -9.03
N CYS A 190 -16.07 7.42 -8.00
CA CYS A 190 -16.39 8.37 -6.93
C CYS A 190 -16.19 7.75 -5.55
N ASP A 191 -15.97 8.59 -4.56
CA ASP A 191 -15.99 8.16 -3.16
C ASP A 191 -17.42 7.88 -2.67
N MET A 192 -17.57 7.38 -1.46
CA MET A 192 -18.90 7.07 -0.93
C MET A 192 -19.78 8.31 -0.75
N ASN A 193 -19.20 9.52 -0.60
CA ASN A 193 -19.99 10.75 -0.59
C ASN A 193 -20.58 11.02 -1.98
N GLY A 194 -19.77 10.92 -3.02
CA GLY A 194 -20.19 11.05 -4.42
C GLY A 194 -21.22 9.99 -4.81
N LEU A 195 -21.05 8.74 -4.35
CA LEU A 195 -22.00 7.65 -4.58
C LEU A 195 -23.38 8.01 -4.02
N LEU A 196 -23.47 8.42 -2.75
CA LEU A 196 -24.73 8.79 -2.13
C LEU A 196 -25.34 10.07 -2.71
N LYS A 197 -24.51 11.04 -3.12
CA LYS A 197 -24.98 12.23 -3.81
C LYS A 197 -25.66 11.90 -5.15
N LYS A 198 -25.16 10.88 -5.87
CA LYS A 198 -25.67 10.45 -7.16
C LYS A 198 -26.91 9.56 -7.04
N HIS A 199 -26.93 8.65 -6.09
CA HIS A 199 -27.91 7.56 -5.99
C HIS A 199 -28.84 7.63 -4.78
N GLY A 200 -28.60 8.56 -3.84
CA GLY A 200 -29.29 8.61 -2.56
C GLY A 200 -28.74 7.57 -1.55
N ASN A 201 -29.41 7.48 -0.40
CA ASN A 201 -29.06 6.53 0.63
C ASN A 201 -29.31 5.10 0.17
N LEU A 202 -28.47 4.18 0.61
CA LEU A 202 -28.64 2.76 0.28
C LEU A 202 -29.66 2.11 1.21
N THR A 203 -30.34 1.06 0.73
CA THR A 203 -31.04 0.13 1.62
C THR A 203 -30.03 -0.75 2.35
N PHE A 204 -30.47 -1.45 3.39
CA PHE A 204 -29.61 -2.40 4.11
C PHE A 204 -29.01 -3.44 3.14
N GLU A 205 -29.84 -4.05 2.30
CA GLU A 205 -29.43 -5.07 1.34
C GLU A 205 -28.40 -4.54 0.34
N ASN A 206 -28.62 -3.34 -0.20
CA ASN A 206 -27.69 -2.71 -1.14
C ASN A 206 -26.39 -2.25 -0.47
N SER A 207 -26.38 -2.08 0.85
CA SER A 207 -25.19 -1.71 1.62
C SER A 207 -24.30 -2.92 1.95
N LEU A 208 -24.80 -4.15 1.84
CA LEU A 208 -24.04 -5.35 2.20
C LEU A 208 -22.78 -5.52 1.33
N LEU A 209 -22.92 -5.41 0.01
CA LEU A 209 -21.78 -5.60 -0.90
C LEU A 209 -20.65 -4.60 -0.62
N PRO A 210 -20.87 -3.27 -0.58
CA PRO A 210 -19.79 -2.33 -0.25
C PRO A 210 -19.17 -2.61 1.14
N ILE A 211 -19.94 -2.99 2.14
CA ILE A 211 -19.39 -3.30 3.46
C ILE A 211 -18.59 -4.60 3.46
N ILE A 212 -19.05 -5.64 2.78
CA ILE A 212 -18.30 -6.91 2.65
C ILE A 212 -16.96 -6.67 1.91
N GLU A 213 -16.96 -5.90 0.82
CA GLU A 213 -15.74 -5.59 0.06
C GLU A 213 -14.76 -4.74 0.90
N LEU A 214 -15.27 -3.79 1.68
CA LEU A 214 -14.48 -3.02 2.64
C LEU A 214 -13.81 -3.93 3.67
N LEU A 215 -14.58 -4.86 4.25
CA LEU A 215 -14.08 -5.82 5.24
C LEU A 215 -13.02 -6.75 4.66
N LYS A 216 -13.14 -7.21 3.41
CA LYS A 216 -12.11 -8.03 2.73
C LYS A 216 -10.78 -7.29 2.63
N GLY A 217 -10.81 -6.01 2.22
CA GLY A 217 -9.61 -5.18 2.14
C GLY A 217 -8.95 -4.98 3.51
N LEU A 218 -9.75 -4.64 4.53
CA LEU A 218 -9.25 -4.45 5.89
C LEU A 218 -8.72 -5.74 6.51
N GLU A 219 -9.41 -6.87 6.34
CA GLU A 219 -8.94 -8.18 6.80
C GLU A 219 -7.54 -8.49 6.24
N TYR A 220 -7.35 -8.29 4.94
CA TYR A 220 -6.05 -8.48 4.32
C TYR A 220 -4.96 -7.55 4.90
N ALA A 221 -5.26 -6.27 5.10
CA ALA A 221 -4.32 -5.31 5.70
C ALA A 221 -3.99 -5.69 7.16
N HIS A 222 -4.99 -6.09 7.94
CA HIS A 222 -4.82 -6.52 9.34
C HIS A 222 -3.94 -7.78 9.45
N HIS A 223 -4.08 -8.74 8.53
CA HIS A 223 -3.18 -9.90 8.46
C HIS A 223 -1.72 -9.53 8.18
N LYS A 224 -1.48 -8.38 7.54
CA LYS A 224 -0.13 -7.80 7.35
C LYS A 224 0.31 -6.91 8.51
N GLY A 225 -0.48 -6.81 9.58
CA GLY A 225 -0.21 -5.95 10.74
C GLY A 225 -0.44 -4.46 10.47
N ILE A 226 -1.21 -4.12 9.43
CA ILE A 226 -1.49 -2.74 9.03
C ILE A 226 -2.92 -2.39 9.40
N ILE A 227 -3.13 -1.36 10.21
CA ILE A 227 -4.41 -0.81 10.63
C ILE A 227 -4.61 0.53 9.93
N HIS A 228 -5.81 0.78 9.39
CA HIS A 228 -6.08 1.96 8.56
C HIS A 228 -6.13 3.27 9.37
N ARG A 229 -6.89 3.31 10.46
CA ARG A 229 -6.99 4.39 11.47
C ARG A 229 -7.61 5.72 11.00
N ASP A 230 -7.75 5.96 9.72
CA ASP A 230 -8.42 7.16 9.15
C ASP A 230 -9.43 6.74 8.07
N LEU A 231 -10.18 5.67 8.33
CA LEU A 231 -11.19 5.20 7.40
C LEU A 231 -12.43 6.10 7.47
N LYS A 232 -12.85 6.61 6.31
CA LYS A 232 -14.00 7.51 6.16
C LYS A 232 -14.57 7.42 4.74
N PRO A 233 -15.77 7.93 4.45
CA PRO A 233 -16.37 7.87 3.13
C PRO A 233 -15.51 8.37 1.99
N SER A 234 -14.69 9.40 2.20
CA SER A 234 -13.77 9.94 1.18
C SER A 234 -12.55 9.06 0.91
N ASN A 235 -12.24 8.10 1.78
CA ASN A 235 -11.13 7.15 1.62
C ASN A 235 -11.60 5.77 1.12
N TYR A 236 -12.87 5.68 0.70
CA TYR A 236 -13.45 4.47 0.14
C TYR A 236 -14.16 4.81 -1.16
N MET A 237 -13.67 4.28 -2.27
CA MET A 237 -14.13 4.59 -3.62
C MET A 237 -14.89 3.45 -4.26
N TYR A 238 -15.79 3.79 -5.17
CA TYR A 238 -16.44 2.89 -6.09
C TYR A 238 -16.11 3.26 -7.54
N SER A 239 -15.77 2.26 -8.33
CA SER A 239 -15.55 2.35 -9.76
C SER A 239 -16.32 1.24 -10.48
N GLU A 240 -16.90 1.56 -11.64
CA GLU A 240 -17.59 0.56 -12.47
C GLU A 240 -16.64 -0.49 -13.02
N THR A 241 -15.36 -0.15 -13.17
CA THR A 241 -14.34 -1.03 -13.77
C THR A 241 -13.61 -1.89 -12.74
N CYS A 242 -13.31 -1.37 -11.56
CA CYS A 242 -12.49 -2.06 -10.56
C CYS A 242 -13.19 -2.30 -9.22
N GLY A 243 -14.51 -1.98 -9.12
CA GLY A 243 -15.30 -2.22 -7.92
C GLY A 243 -14.96 -1.27 -6.76
N TYR A 244 -15.05 -1.78 -5.54
CA TYR A 244 -14.81 -1.00 -4.32
C TYR A 244 -13.35 -1.07 -3.90
N LYS A 245 -12.74 0.10 -3.65
CA LYS A 245 -11.34 0.21 -3.25
C LYS A 245 -11.13 1.17 -2.07
N ILE A 246 -10.38 0.69 -1.09
CA ILE A 246 -9.83 1.51 -0.02
C ILE A 246 -8.67 2.30 -0.60
N ILE A 247 -8.71 3.61 -0.47
CA ILE A 247 -7.61 4.50 -0.82
C ILE A 247 -7.07 5.12 0.46
N ASP A 248 -5.84 5.58 0.44
CA ASP A 248 -5.27 6.43 1.48
C ASP A 248 -5.25 5.82 2.89
N PHE A 249 -4.59 4.67 3.05
CA PHE A 249 -4.23 4.19 4.38
C PHE A 249 -3.49 5.30 5.14
N GLY A 250 -3.95 5.60 6.34
CA GLY A 250 -3.55 6.76 7.13
C GLY A 250 -2.04 6.89 7.39
N ILE A 251 -1.27 7.27 6.35
CA ILE A 251 0.15 7.68 6.47
C ILE A 251 0.29 8.77 7.54
N SER A 252 -0.78 9.50 7.77
CA SER A 252 -0.90 10.57 8.76
C SER A 252 -0.95 10.13 10.21
N ALA A 253 -1.50 8.97 10.50
CA ALA A 253 -1.61 8.51 11.89
C ALA A 253 -0.23 8.28 12.56
N PHE A 254 0.82 8.20 11.76
CA PHE A 254 2.19 8.00 12.21
C PHE A 254 3.01 9.29 12.33
N THR A 255 2.58 10.38 11.67
CA THR A 255 3.23 11.68 11.77
C THR A 255 2.78 12.47 13.01
N GLU A 256 1.60 12.16 13.56
CA GLU A 256 1.00 12.90 14.69
C GLU A 256 1.57 12.56 16.08
N SER A 257 2.36 11.48 16.24
CA SER A 257 2.83 11.05 17.57
C SER A 257 3.94 11.90 18.19
N GLU A 258 4.48 12.90 17.48
CA GLU A 258 5.49 13.82 18.01
C GLU A 258 5.26 15.27 17.53
N GLY A 259 4.28 15.95 18.10
CA GLY A 259 4.28 17.42 18.15
C GLY A 259 3.71 18.18 16.95
N TYR A 260 3.02 17.52 16.00
CA TYR A 260 2.27 18.25 14.98
C TYR A 260 0.93 18.71 15.54
N THR A 261 0.83 19.99 15.82
CA THR A 261 -0.46 20.66 16.01
C THR A 261 -1.22 20.63 14.69
N LYS A 262 -2.37 19.94 14.67
CA LYS A 262 -3.35 20.04 13.59
C LYS A 262 -3.60 21.52 13.29
N LEU A 263 -3.14 22.02 12.16
CA LEU A 263 -3.66 23.27 11.61
C LEU A 263 -5.11 23.00 11.19
N THR A 264 -6.00 23.29 12.12
CA THR A 264 -7.44 23.12 12.03
C THR A 264 -8.03 23.99 10.94
N LYS A 265 -8.37 23.39 9.81
CA LYS A 265 -9.42 23.94 8.94
C LYS A 265 -10.76 23.51 9.50
N THR A 266 -11.47 24.42 10.10
CA THR A 266 -12.55 24.32 11.09
C THR A 266 -13.85 23.66 10.64
N GLY A 267 -13.96 23.03 9.51
CA GLY A 267 -15.21 22.40 9.03
C GLY A 267 -15.09 20.92 8.68
N GLU A 268 -14.04 20.56 7.94
CA GLU A 268 -13.84 19.17 7.48
C GLU A 268 -13.32 18.23 8.58
N GLN A 269 -12.68 18.80 9.60
CA GLN A 269 -12.13 18.03 10.72
C GLN A 269 -13.20 17.49 11.67
N ILE A 270 -14.29 18.22 11.88
CA ILE A 270 -15.41 17.76 12.73
C ILE A 270 -16.11 16.59 12.06
N ALA A 271 -16.27 16.62 10.72
CA ALA A 271 -16.93 15.56 9.97
C ALA A 271 -16.03 14.28 9.89
N GLY A 272 -14.72 14.42 9.69
CA GLY A 272 -13.78 13.28 9.66
C GLY A 272 -13.67 12.58 11.02
N GLY A 273 -13.69 13.33 12.12
CA GLY A 273 -13.61 12.80 13.48
C GLY A 273 -14.77 11.89 13.88
N LEU A 274 -15.94 12.03 13.25
CA LEU A 274 -17.11 11.19 13.55
C LEU A 274 -16.99 9.75 12.99
N TYR A 275 -16.07 9.49 12.08
CA TYR A 275 -15.78 8.15 11.57
C TYR A 275 -14.60 7.49 12.29
N THR A 276 -13.85 8.26 13.08
CA THR A 276 -12.70 7.77 13.84
C THR A 276 -13.14 7.19 15.16
N ASP A 277 -12.59 6.05 15.55
CA ASP A 277 -12.82 5.43 16.84
C ASP A 277 -12.56 6.43 17.98
N PRO A 278 -13.54 6.67 18.89
CA PRO A 278 -13.36 7.54 20.05
C PRO A 278 -12.15 7.18 20.91
N GLN A 279 -11.81 5.90 21.04
CA GLN A 279 -10.64 5.45 21.80
C GLN A 279 -9.32 5.83 21.14
N LEU A 280 -9.27 5.95 19.80
CA LEU A 280 -8.12 6.51 19.09
C LEU A 280 -7.95 8.01 19.34
N MET A 281 -9.05 8.75 19.56
CA MET A 281 -8.97 10.15 19.92
C MET A 281 -8.43 10.36 21.34
N GLU A 282 -8.76 9.44 22.26
CA GLU A 282 -8.26 9.46 23.64
C GLU A 282 -6.82 8.93 23.73
N ASN A 283 -6.51 7.89 22.96
CA ASN A 283 -5.18 7.28 22.89
C ASN A 283 -4.71 7.12 21.44
N PRO A 284 -4.05 8.12 20.86
CA PRO A 284 -3.53 8.07 19.48
C PRO A 284 -2.52 6.95 19.23
N THR A 285 -1.96 6.35 20.26
CA THR A 285 -1.00 5.24 20.14
C THR A 285 -1.67 3.86 20.14
N LEU A 286 -2.98 3.79 20.34
CA LEU A 286 -3.74 2.53 20.31
C LEU A 286 -3.51 1.79 18.99
N ARG A 287 -3.15 0.49 19.08
CA ARG A 287 -2.92 -0.38 17.92
C ARG A 287 -3.78 -1.62 18.02
N ASP A 288 -5.05 -1.42 17.74
CA ASP A 288 -6.05 -2.50 17.72
C ASP A 288 -6.86 -2.43 16.43
N CYS A 289 -6.96 -3.53 15.71
CA CYS A 289 -7.70 -3.59 14.44
C CYS A 289 -9.20 -3.33 14.60
N ARG A 290 -9.74 -3.47 15.81
CA ARG A 290 -11.14 -3.15 16.13
C ARG A 290 -11.45 -1.65 16.05
N SER A 291 -10.43 -0.80 16.00
CA SER A 291 -10.62 0.63 15.68
C SER A 291 -11.17 0.83 14.27
N ASP A 292 -10.70 0.03 13.29
CA ASP A 292 -11.23 0.10 11.92
C ASP A 292 -12.65 -0.47 11.84
N ILE A 293 -13.03 -1.42 12.72
CA ILE A 293 -14.40 -1.93 12.80
C ILE A 293 -15.39 -0.83 13.21
N TYR A 294 -15.00 0.06 14.14
CA TYR A 294 -15.81 1.25 14.44
C TYR A 294 -16.02 2.09 13.19
N SER A 295 -14.97 2.35 12.44
CA SER A 295 -15.02 3.15 11.20
C SER A 295 -15.89 2.46 10.12
N VAL A 296 -15.86 1.12 10.02
CA VAL A 296 -16.77 0.35 9.16
C VAL A 296 -18.23 0.59 9.59
N GLY A 297 -18.55 0.47 10.87
CA GLY A 297 -19.88 0.77 11.38
C GLY A 297 -20.32 2.20 11.10
N ALA A 298 -19.41 3.16 11.21
CA ALA A 298 -19.65 4.57 10.93
C ALA A 298 -19.93 4.83 9.43
N ILE A 299 -19.19 4.19 8.54
CA ILE A 299 -19.44 4.22 7.09
C ILE A 299 -20.76 3.51 6.78
N TRP A 300 -21.05 2.38 7.39
CA TRP A 300 -22.31 1.68 7.17
C TRP A 300 -23.51 2.52 7.57
N HIS A 301 -23.45 3.13 8.76
CA HIS A 301 -24.45 4.11 9.19
C HIS A 301 -24.60 5.25 8.17
N PHE A 302 -23.49 5.78 7.67
CA PHE A 302 -23.49 6.83 6.64
C PHE A 302 -24.16 6.37 5.34
N LEU A 303 -23.87 5.17 4.86
CA LEU A 303 -24.47 4.64 3.62
C LEU A 303 -26.00 4.52 3.72
N LEU A 304 -26.52 4.21 4.90
CA LEU A 304 -27.95 4.07 5.16
C LEU A 304 -28.65 5.41 5.41
N THR A 305 -27.97 6.36 6.04
CA THR A 305 -28.61 7.58 6.57
C THR A 305 -28.19 8.87 5.86
N GLY A 306 -27.10 8.84 5.08
CA GLY A 306 -26.47 10.01 4.52
C GLY A 306 -25.75 10.89 5.55
N ARG A 307 -25.62 10.42 6.80
CA ARG A 307 -25.03 11.19 7.92
C ARG A 307 -24.04 10.36 8.71
N ALA A 308 -22.98 11.01 9.18
CA ALA A 308 -22.06 10.38 10.13
C ALA A 308 -22.79 10.06 11.45
N PRO A 309 -22.38 8.99 12.17
CA PRO A 309 -22.95 8.70 13.48
C PRO A 309 -22.64 9.84 14.45
N SER A 310 -23.66 10.49 14.96
CA SER A 310 -23.50 11.63 15.88
C SER A 310 -24.70 11.73 16.79
N GLY A 311 -24.45 11.81 18.10
CA GLY A 311 -25.44 12.15 19.14
C GLY A 311 -26.74 11.33 19.12
N GLY A 312 -27.51 11.44 20.20
CA GLY A 312 -28.84 10.83 20.28
C GLY A 312 -28.85 9.29 20.33
N ASP A 313 -30.05 8.73 20.25
CA ASP A 313 -30.26 7.28 20.20
C ASP A 313 -30.18 6.79 18.73
N MET A 314 -28.97 6.45 18.28
CA MET A 314 -28.70 5.95 16.92
C MET A 314 -29.54 4.69 16.62
N ARG A 315 -29.65 3.78 17.59
CA ARG A 315 -30.45 2.56 17.45
C ARG A 315 -31.91 2.90 17.12
N LYS A 316 -32.52 3.75 17.91
CA LYS A 316 -33.89 4.18 17.70
C LYS A 316 -34.08 4.92 16.36
N ASN A 317 -33.08 5.68 15.95
CA ASN A 317 -33.10 6.38 14.68
C ASN A 317 -33.09 5.39 13.49
N LEU A 318 -32.22 4.40 13.49
CA LEU A 318 -32.14 3.37 12.44
C LEU A 318 -33.45 2.60 12.31
N ILE A 319 -34.05 2.18 13.44
CA ILE A 319 -35.31 1.44 13.45
C ILE A 319 -36.47 2.33 12.94
N LYS A 320 -36.63 3.52 13.51
CA LYS A 320 -37.82 4.36 13.22
C LYS A 320 -37.80 5.10 11.92
N ASN A 321 -36.64 5.63 11.55
CA ASN A 321 -36.53 6.55 10.42
C ASN A 321 -35.99 5.86 9.16
N TYR A 322 -35.31 4.72 9.33
CA TYR A 322 -34.72 3.96 8.20
C TYR A 322 -35.28 2.54 8.10
N ASN A 323 -36.30 2.24 8.91
CA ASN A 323 -37.07 0.99 8.87
C ASN A 323 -36.23 -0.29 8.95
N LEU A 324 -35.12 -0.25 9.71
CA LEU A 324 -34.33 -1.44 10.00
C LEU A 324 -35.01 -2.24 11.14
N ASP A 325 -34.99 -3.56 11.01
CA ASP A 325 -35.33 -4.44 12.13
C ASP A 325 -34.23 -4.40 13.22
N GLU A 326 -34.53 -5.00 14.38
CA GLU A 326 -33.61 -4.99 15.51
C GLU A 326 -32.31 -5.75 15.21
N ASP A 327 -32.39 -6.90 14.55
CA ASP A 327 -31.23 -7.74 14.24
C ASP A 327 -30.24 -7.02 13.30
N LYS A 328 -30.73 -6.41 12.21
CA LYS A 328 -29.93 -5.60 11.31
C LYS A 328 -29.33 -4.38 12.00
N THR A 329 -30.12 -3.74 12.88
CA THR A 329 -29.66 -2.60 13.66
C THR A 329 -28.53 -3.00 14.60
N ASP A 330 -28.63 -4.16 15.26
CA ASP A 330 -27.62 -4.67 16.20
C ASP A 330 -26.27 -4.91 15.52
N LEU A 331 -26.26 -5.37 14.27
CA LEU A 331 -25.02 -5.53 13.52
C LEU A 331 -24.23 -4.23 13.43
N ILE A 332 -24.92 -3.13 13.15
CA ILE A 332 -24.30 -1.81 12.98
C ILE A 332 -23.88 -1.22 14.33
N ILE A 333 -24.79 -1.27 15.31
CA ILE A 333 -24.55 -0.70 16.65
C ILE A 333 -23.42 -1.42 17.37
N ARG A 334 -23.26 -2.75 17.17
CA ARG A 334 -22.12 -3.49 17.70
C ARG A 334 -20.79 -3.02 17.14
N CYS A 335 -20.71 -2.64 15.86
CA CYS A 335 -19.51 -2.01 15.32
C CYS A 335 -19.17 -0.69 16.03
N LEU A 336 -20.19 0.10 16.35
CA LEU A 336 -20.09 1.44 16.94
C LEU A 336 -19.97 1.42 18.48
N ALA A 337 -19.88 0.27 19.10
CA ALA A 337 -19.70 0.17 20.55
C ALA A 337 -18.46 0.94 21.00
N TYR A 338 -18.58 1.64 22.15
CA TYR A 338 -17.47 2.43 22.69
C TYR A 338 -16.27 1.54 23.08
N LYS A 339 -16.54 0.46 23.81
CA LYS A 339 -15.52 -0.48 24.25
C LYS A 339 -15.14 -1.45 23.14
N LEU A 340 -13.85 -1.71 23.00
CA LEU A 340 -13.34 -2.65 22.00
C LEU A 340 -13.87 -4.07 22.18
N GLU A 341 -14.03 -4.52 23.43
CA GLU A 341 -14.53 -5.86 23.77
C GLU A 341 -16.00 -6.09 23.38
N ASP A 342 -16.78 -5.02 23.24
CA ASP A 342 -18.19 -5.09 22.86
C ASP A 342 -18.36 -5.13 21.32
N ARG A 343 -17.28 -4.90 20.55
CA ARG A 343 -17.27 -4.96 19.08
C ARG A 343 -17.05 -6.39 18.58
N TYR A 344 -17.05 -6.55 17.25
CA TYR A 344 -16.55 -7.77 16.62
C TYR A 344 -15.04 -7.87 16.84
N ASN A 345 -14.52 -9.11 17.02
CA ASN A 345 -13.11 -9.32 17.29
C ASN A 345 -12.19 -8.97 16.11
N ASN A 346 -12.68 -9.13 14.89
CA ASN A 346 -11.96 -8.84 13.65
C ASN A 346 -12.92 -8.70 12.46
N CYS A 347 -12.40 -8.26 11.33
CA CYS A 347 -13.18 -8.08 10.10
C CYS A 347 -13.76 -9.40 9.57
N LEU A 348 -13.07 -10.53 9.74
CA LEU A 348 -13.52 -11.85 9.30
C LEU A 348 -14.82 -12.28 10.04
N GLU A 349 -14.91 -12.02 11.36
CA GLU A 349 -16.12 -12.34 12.15
C GLU A 349 -17.33 -11.63 11.57
N LEU A 350 -17.26 -10.31 11.41
CA LEU A 350 -18.38 -9.53 10.86
C LEU A 350 -18.69 -9.95 9.42
N ARG A 351 -17.66 -10.09 8.56
CA ARG A 351 -17.85 -10.47 7.16
C ARG A 351 -18.59 -11.79 6.99
N LYS A 352 -18.24 -12.83 7.77
CA LYS A 352 -18.92 -14.12 7.72
C LYS A 352 -20.40 -14.02 8.09
N ILE A 353 -20.74 -13.18 9.05
CA ILE A 353 -22.14 -12.93 9.42
C ILE A 353 -22.87 -12.28 8.22
N LEU A 354 -22.28 -11.25 7.60
CA LEU A 354 -22.91 -10.56 6.48
C LEU A 354 -23.05 -11.42 5.21
N GLU A 355 -22.08 -12.30 4.96
CA GLU A 355 -22.13 -13.26 3.85
C GLU A 355 -23.17 -14.37 4.04
N SER A 356 -23.70 -14.55 5.25
CA SER A 356 -24.74 -15.53 5.56
C SER A 356 -26.17 -14.95 5.51
N LEU A 357 -26.31 -13.63 5.36
CA LEU A 357 -27.60 -12.94 5.19
C LEU A 357 -28.08 -12.99 3.74
#